data_ae52687769b4b438a6f760067206ed82
#
_entry.id   ae52687769b4b438a6f760067206ed82
#
_cell.length_a   1.000
_cell.length_b   1.000
_cell.length_c   1.000
_cell.angle_alpha   90.00
_cell.angle_beta   90.00
_cell.angle_gamma   90.00
#
_symmetry.space_group_name_H-M   'P 1'
#
loop_
_entity.id
_entity.type
_entity.pdbx_description
1 polymer ?
#
loop_
_entity_poly.entity_id
_entity_poly.type
_entity_poly.pdbx_seq_one_letter_code
_entity_poly.pdbx_strand_id
1 'polypeptide(L)'
;MKLAYSWKKLCCLVMVAASISGMALAASPQATYEEAVRNMTAHPQGAYTLKLGLKMPFIGEGAIVNHVDIQERPFVIQSQAKTTGFAATTLKKAPEGKAYAVQNGKKLDVYYNHEGDDKSWEKKSYDLKDSKPLADSLTGSHNVLAGVKTVTAAGVNDYNVVFDASHIYNPTDQALWKQQGMTDEQIRVTAKTLQGLQQCGDLSTVVTIDPATKRISRISLPLTDQLRSLALTLIDEYGRSDADKAVAQSFIKLSEVSLTIDCTALPQGTQLTVPEKVIKAAK
;
A
#
# COMPACT_ATOMS: atom_id res chain seq x y z
N MET A 1 13.28 -15.96 6.31
CA MET A 1 12.81 -14.69 6.84
C MET A 1 11.61 -14.28 5.99
N LYS A 2 10.39 -14.32 6.56
CA LYS A 2 9.13 -14.18 5.81
C LYS A 2 8.78 -12.70 5.61
N LEU A 3 9.41 -12.05 4.62
CA LEU A 3 9.07 -10.67 4.19
C LEU A 3 7.67 -10.54 3.57
N ALA A 4 7.03 -11.66 3.24
CA ALA A 4 5.73 -11.70 2.54
C ALA A 4 4.55 -11.12 3.33
N TYR A 5 4.68 -10.88 4.63
CA TYR A 5 3.57 -10.43 5.48
C TYR A 5 3.45 -8.90 5.63
N SER A 6 4.51 -8.17 5.31
CA SER A 6 4.52 -6.69 5.28
C SER A 6 3.61 -6.11 4.19
N TRP A 7 3.26 -6.91 3.19
CA TRP A 7 2.48 -6.54 2.02
C TRP A 7 1.03 -6.17 2.31
N LYS A 8 0.39 -6.82 3.31
CA LYS A 8 -0.99 -6.49 3.69
C LYS A 8 -1.14 -5.03 4.13
N LYS A 9 -0.04 -4.38 4.55
CA LYS A 9 -0.04 -2.98 4.97
C LYS A 9 0.39 -2.00 3.91
N LEU A 10 1.25 -2.39 2.98
CA LEU A 10 1.52 -1.54 1.82
C LEU A 10 0.25 -1.36 1.00
N CYS A 11 -0.58 -2.42 0.87
CA CYS A 11 -1.92 -2.29 0.27
C CYS A 11 -2.85 -1.40 1.09
N CYS A 12 -2.75 -1.38 2.43
CA CYS A 12 -3.55 -0.51 3.29
C CYS A 12 -3.11 0.95 3.24
N LEU A 13 -1.82 1.23 3.02
CA LEU A 13 -1.32 2.62 2.88
C LEU A 13 -1.87 3.31 1.63
N VAL A 14 -2.41 2.55 0.70
CA VAL A 14 -2.87 3.01 -0.62
C VAL A 14 -4.33 3.41 -0.65
N MET A 15 -5.16 2.84 0.24
CA MET A 15 -6.58 3.14 0.24
C MET A 15 -6.99 4.02 1.40
N VAL A 16 -6.19 5.02 1.69
CA VAL A 16 -6.43 5.91 2.77
C VAL A 16 -6.97 7.21 2.26
N ALA A 17 -8.26 7.37 2.21
CA ALA A 17 -8.92 8.66 2.08
C ALA A 17 -10.43 8.60 2.28
N ALA A 18 -10.97 9.29 3.22
CA ALA A 18 -12.13 10.18 3.10
C ALA A 18 -12.78 10.57 4.41
N SER A 19 -13.05 11.77 4.56
CA SER A 19 -14.36 12.40 4.69
C SER A 19 -14.21 13.81 5.25
N ILE A 20 -14.74 14.82 4.58
CA ILE A 20 -15.35 16.01 5.19
C ILE A 20 -16.23 16.72 4.15
N SER A 21 -17.37 17.18 4.60
CA SER A 21 -18.44 17.86 3.88
C SER A 21 -18.23 19.37 3.74
N GLY A 22 -18.59 19.91 2.57
CA GLY A 22 -19.26 21.18 2.41
C GLY A 22 -18.46 22.42 2.03
N MET A 23 -18.74 22.90 0.88
CA MET A 23 -18.92 24.27 0.34
C MET A 23 -18.17 24.53 -0.97
N ALA A 24 -18.95 24.88 -1.99
CA ALA A 24 -18.46 25.31 -3.30
C ALA A 24 -17.94 26.75 -3.23
N LEU A 25 -16.64 26.92 -3.31
CA LEU A 25 -15.94 28.10 -3.78
C LEU A 25 -14.95 27.63 -4.84
N ALA A 26 -14.55 28.49 -5.79
CA ALA A 26 -13.59 28.12 -6.83
C ALA A 26 -12.52 27.21 -6.24
N ALA A 27 -12.50 25.95 -6.72
CA ALA A 27 -11.89 24.86 -5.99
C ALA A 27 -10.43 25.13 -5.71
N SER A 28 -10.10 25.40 -4.45
CA SER A 28 -8.70 25.46 -4.03
C SER A 28 -8.05 24.08 -4.25
N PRO A 29 -6.74 24.00 -4.45
CA PRO A 29 -6.05 22.71 -4.55
C PRO A 29 -6.40 21.74 -3.44
N GLN A 30 -6.53 22.24 -2.21
CA GLN A 30 -6.97 21.49 -1.05
C GLN A 30 -8.38 20.90 -1.25
N ALA A 31 -9.36 21.73 -1.65
CA ALA A 31 -10.74 21.28 -1.84
C ALA A 31 -10.86 20.25 -2.97
N THR A 32 -10.10 20.42 -4.06
CA THR A 32 -10.06 19.48 -5.19
C THR A 32 -9.50 18.12 -4.75
N TYR A 33 -8.41 18.13 -3.98
CA TYR A 33 -7.83 16.92 -3.44
C TYR A 33 -8.80 16.21 -2.48
N GLU A 34 -9.42 16.94 -1.56
CA GLU A 34 -10.40 16.39 -0.62
C GLU A 34 -11.62 15.80 -1.32
N GLU A 35 -12.12 16.45 -2.40
CA GLU A 35 -13.20 15.91 -3.22
C GLU A 35 -12.78 14.58 -3.88
N ALA A 36 -11.58 14.53 -4.46
CA ALA A 36 -11.08 13.32 -5.11
C ALA A 36 -10.92 12.16 -4.13
N VAL A 37 -10.44 12.47 -2.95
CA VAL A 37 -10.32 11.53 -1.84
C VAL A 37 -11.70 11.00 -1.44
N ARG A 38 -12.71 11.86 -1.22
CA ARG A 38 -14.09 11.46 -0.91
C ARG A 38 -14.68 10.57 -1.99
N ASN A 39 -14.50 10.93 -3.26
CA ASN A 39 -15.01 10.13 -4.38
C ASN A 39 -14.42 8.72 -4.42
N MET A 40 -13.11 8.60 -4.14
CA MET A 40 -12.47 7.29 -4.09
C MET A 40 -12.95 6.43 -2.93
N THR A 41 -13.22 7.04 -1.77
CA THR A 41 -13.69 6.30 -0.60
C THR A 41 -15.16 5.92 -0.70
N ALA A 42 -15.99 6.84 -1.21
CA ALA A 42 -17.41 6.55 -1.41
C ALA A 42 -17.62 5.44 -2.46
N HIS A 43 -16.71 5.35 -3.43
CA HIS A 43 -16.76 4.40 -4.53
C HIS A 43 -15.39 3.78 -4.79
N PRO A 44 -14.94 2.84 -3.94
CA PRO A 44 -13.61 2.23 -4.07
C PRO A 44 -13.47 1.32 -5.30
N GLN A 45 -14.53 1.07 -6.05
CA GLN A 45 -14.48 0.26 -7.26
C GLN A 45 -13.45 0.78 -8.25
N GLY A 46 -12.54 -0.10 -8.71
CA GLY A 46 -11.47 0.26 -9.64
C GLY A 46 -10.38 -0.80 -9.69
N ALA A 47 -9.42 -0.56 -10.57
CA ALA A 47 -8.18 -1.32 -10.69
C ALA A 47 -7.02 -0.44 -10.21
N TYR A 48 -6.22 -0.98 -9.32
CA TYR A 48 -5.12 -0.29 -8.67
C TYR A 48 -3.82 -1.05 -8.93
N THR A 49 -2.80 -0.34 -9.38
CA THR A 49 -1.46 -0.90 -9.55
C THR A 49 -0.48 -0.19 -8.63
N LEU A 50 -0.01 -0.92 -7.62
CA LEU A 50 1.02 -0.45 -6.72
C LEU A 50 2.36 -0.94 -7.21
N LYS A 51 3.32 -0.03 -7.39
CA LYS A 51 4.69 -0.36 -7.78
C LYS A 51 5.65 0.26 -6.78
N LEU A 52 6.30 -0.59 -5.98
CA LEU A 52 7.48 -0.22 -5.20
C LEU A 52 8.70 -0.48 -6.08
N GLY A 53 9.27 0.57 -6.64
CA GLY A 53 10.45 0.52 -7.50
C GLY A 53 11.73 0.75 -6.70
N LEU A 54 12.77 -0.01 -7.04
CA LEU A 54 14.13 0.16 -6.54
C LEU A 54 15.07 0.18 -7.74
N LYS A 55 15.83 1.26 -7.88
CA LYS A 55 16.88 1.38 -8.88
C LYS A 55 18.23 1.42 -8.19
N MET A 56 19.12 0.53 -8.56
CA MET A 56 20.46 0.42 -8.01
C MET A 56 21.50 0.61 -9.10
N PRO A 57 22.55 1.41 -8.86
CA PRO A 57 23.64 1.59 -9.82
C PRO A 57 24.27 0.24 -10.17
N PHE A 58 24.60 0.04 -11.43
CA PHE A 58 25.26 -1.17 -11.96
C PHE A 58 24.48 -2.47 -11.88
N ILE A 59 23.39 -2.53 -11.07
CA ILE A 59 22.55 -3.72 -10.92
C ILE A 59 21.29 -3.58 -11.78
N GLY A 60 20.79 -2.35 -11.96
CA GLY A 60 19.59 -2.08 -12.74
C GLY A 60 18.37 -1.78 -11.90
N GLU A 61 17.20 -2.01 -12.47
CA GLU A 61 15.92 -1.76 -11.83
C GLU A 61 15.26 -3.05 -11.39
N GLY A 62 14.62 -3.00 -10.23
CA GLY A 62 13.75 -4.04 -9.72
C GLY A 62 12.50 -3.42 -9.13
N ALA A 63 11.41 -4.14 -9.17
CA ALA A 63 10.19 -3.67 -8.55
C ALA A 63 9.37 -4.80 -7.99
N ILE A 64 8.56 -4.45 -7.02
CA ILE A 64 7.46 -5.25 -6.54
C ILE A 64 6.18 -4.55 -7.00
N VAL A 65 5.39 -5.26 -7.79
CA VAL A 65 4.16 -4.74 -8.38
C VAL A 65 2.99 -5.53 -7.80
N ASN A 66 1.98 -4.84 -7.28
CA ASN A 66 0.74 -5.45 -6.83
C ASN A 66 -0.43 -4.85 -7.61
N HIS A 67 -1.17 -5.71 -8.31
CA HIS A 67 -2.42 -5.36 -8.95
C HIS A 67 -3.56 -5.71 -8.01
N VAL A 68 -4.48 -4.78 -7.79
CA VAL A 68 -5.65 -4.95 -6.93
C VAL A 68 -6.87 -4.47 -7.67
N ASP A 69 -7.79 -5.37 -7.94
CA ASP A 69 -9.09 -5.05 -8.51
C ASP A 69 -10.16 -5.11 -7.42
N ILE A 70 -10.98 -4.08 -7.35
CA ILE A 70 -12.05 -3.94 -6.35
C ILE A 70 -13.38 -3.76 -7.08
N GLN A 71 -14.33 -4.62 -6.78
CA GLN A 71 -15.74 -4.52 -7.17
C GLN A 71 -16.60 -4.32 -5.92
N GLU A 72 -17.54 -3.38 -5.97
CA GLU A 72 -18.39 -3.07 -4.80
C GLU A 72 -19.60 -3.99 -4.67
N ARG A 73 -20.18 -4.41 -5.80
CA ARG A 73 -21.46 -5.15 -5.78
C ARG A 73 -21.48 -6.28 -6.81
N PRO A 74 -21.40 -7.55 -6.39
CA PRO A 74 -21.05 -7.98 -5.02
C PRO A 74 -19.65 -7.52 -4.64
N PHE A 75 -19.38 -7.38 -3.33
CA PHE A 75 -18.05 -6.94 -2.88
C PHE A 75 -17.03 -8.07 -3.09
N VAL A 76 -16.08 -7.81 -3.99
CA VAL A 76 -14.98 -8.72 -4.31
C VAL A 76 -13.71 -7.92 -4.51
N ILE A 77 -12.63 -8.41 -3.90
CA ILE A 77 -11.27 -7.92 -4.14
C ILE A 77 -10.46 -9.07 -4.73
N GLN A 78 -9.68 -8.76 -5.76
CA GLN A 78 -8.62 -9.64 -6.28
C GLN A 78 -7.30 -8.92 -6.16
N SER A 79 -6.26 -9.61 -5.70
CA SER A 79 -4.93 -9.05 -5.57
C SER A 79 -3.90 -10.03 -6.12
N GLN A 80 -2.96 -9.51 -6.92
CA GLN A 80 -1.83 -10.27 -7.43
C GLN A 80 -0.53 -9.47 -7.29
N ALA A 81 0.39 -9.98 -6.49
CA ALA A 81 1.73 -9.43 -6.34
C ALA A 81 2.73 -10.15 -7.25
N LYS A 82 3.62 -9.38 -7.86
CA LYS A 82 4.74 -9.86 -8.68
C LYS A 82 6.00 -9.11 -8.34
N THR A 83 7.13 -9.81 -8.44
CA THR A 83 8.46 -9.21 -8.37
C THR A 83 9.09 -9.18 -9.75
N THR A 84 9.73 -8.07 -10.14
CA THR A 84 10.33 -7.88 -11.46
C THR A 84 11.77 -7.39 -11.36
N GLY A 85 12.52 -7.51 -12.48
CA GLY A 85 13.91 -7.07 -12.57
C GLY A 85 14.85 -7.82 -11.61
N PHE A 86 15.90 -7.15 -11.14
CA PHE A 86 16.88 -7.80 -10.26
C PHE A 86 16.24 -8.27 -8.93
N ALA A 87 15.16 -7.66 -8.48
CA ALA A 87 14.45 -8.10 -7.28
C ALA A 87 13.92 -9.55 -7.44
N ALA A 88 13.48 -9.93 -8.63
CA ALA A 88 13.04 -11.30 -8.92
C ALA A 88 14.18 -12.33 -8.88
N THR A 89 15.38 -11.92 -9.26
CA THR A 89 16.56 -12.82 -9.27
C THR A 89 17.26 -12.88 -7.92
N THR A 90 17.21 -11.80 -7.14
CA THR A 90 17.89 -11.69 -5.84
C THR A 90 17.05 -12.29 -4.70
N LEU A 91 15.75 -12.16 -4.76
CA LEU A 91 14.85 -12.76 -3.79
C LEU A 91 14.61 -14.22 -4.20
N LYS A 92 15.33 -15.16 -3.57
CA LYS A 92 15.25 -16.62 -3.84
C LYS A 92 13.83 -17.20 -3.82
N LYS A 93 12.87 -16.51 -3.21
CA LYS A 93 11.42 -16.71 -3.30
C LYS A 93 10.82 -15.35 -3.56
N ALA A 94 10.67 -15.02 -4.84
CA ALA A 94 9.93 -13.83 -5.23
C ALA A 94 8.50 -13.93 -4.62
N PRO A 95 8.01 -12.88 -3.94
CA PRO A 95 6.66 -12.90 -3.41
C PRO A 95 5.64 -12.80 -4.56
N GLU A 96 5.37 -13.92 -5.21
CA GLU A 96 4.23 -14.06 -6.09
C GLU A 96 3.05 -14.49 -5.22
N GLY A 97 2.30 -13.52 -4.73
CA GLY A 97 1.13 -13.77 -3.90
C GLY A 97 -0.16 -13.49 -4.68
N LYS A 98 -1.15 -14.32 -4.48
CA LYS A 98 -2.53 -14.06 -4.92
C LYS A 98 -3.44 -14.03 -3.71
N ALA A 99 -4.40 -13.11 -3.71
CA ALA A 99 -5.42 -13.06 -2.68
C ALA A 99 -6.77 -12.68 -3.28
N TYR A 100 -7.82 -13.21 -2.68
CA TYR A 100 -9.20 -12.85 -2.98
C TYR A 100 -9.91 -12.55 -1.68
N ALA A 101 -10.79 -11.55 -1.68
CA ALA A 101 -11.71 -11.32 -0.59
C ALA A 101 -13.13 -11.19 -1.17
N VAL A 102 -14.09 -11.85 -0.56
CA VAL A 102 -15.48 -11.82 -1.01
C VAL A 102 -16.41 -11.73 0.18
N GLN A 103 -17.40 -10.85 0.07
CA GLN A 103 -18.47 -10.79 1.07
C GLN A 103 -19.44 -11.94 0.87
N ASN A 104 -19.61 -12.75 1.90
CA ASN A 104 -20.55 -13.86 1.94
C ASN A 104 -21.51 -13.66 3.11
N GLY A 105 -22.68 -13.07 2.84
CA GLY A 105 -23.65 -12.68 3.85
C GLY A 105 -23.06 -11.69 4.87
N LYS A 106 -22.96 -12.11 6.13
CA LYS A 106 -22.39 -11.31 7.23
C LYS A 106 -20.88 -11.54 7.45
N LYS A 107 -20.23 -12.28 6.57
CA LYS A 107 -18.81 -12.61 6.65
C LYS A 107 -18.04 -12.06 5.48
N LEU A 108 -16.76 -11.76 5.70
CA LEU A 108 -15.76 -11.52 4.67
C LEU A 108 -14.84 -12.74 4.62
N ASP A 109 -14.94 -13.51 3.54
CA ASP A 109 -14.07 -14.65 3.28
C ASP A 109 -12.83 -14.16 2.53
N VAL A 110 -11.65 -14.42 3.07
CA VAL A 110 -10.36 -14.04 2.49
C VAL A 110 -9.59 -15.31 2.16
N TYR A 111 -9.24 -15.47 0.89
CA TYR A 111 -8.42 -16.55 0.36
C TYR A 111 -7.05 -15.98 0.01
N TYR A 112 -5.98 -16.61 0.43
CA TYR A 112 -4.63 -16.15 0.14
C TYR A 112 -3.67 -17.31 -0.11
N ASN A 113 -2.72 -17.04 -1.00
CA ASN A 113 -1.66 -17.96 -1.35
C ASN A 113 -0.33 -17.22 -1.26
N HIS A 114 0.59 -17.72 -0.43
CA HIS A 114 1.88 -17.08 -0.17
C HIS A 114 3.00 -17.61 -1.08
N GLU A 115 2.80 -18.76 -1.70
CA GLU A 115 3.84 -19.44 -2.47
C GLU A 115 3.72 -19.22 -3.98
N GLY A 116 2.63 -18.56 -4.42
CA GLY A 116 2.37 -18.33 -5.85
C GLY A 116 1.97 -19.59 -6.62
N ASP A 117 2.00 -20.77 -5.97
CA ASP A 117 1.50 -22.01 -6.55
C ASP A 117 -0.05 -22.05 -6.47
N ASP A 118 -0.68 -22.87 -7.31
CA ASP A 118 -2.14 -23.01 -7.29
C ASP A 118 -2.64 -24.02 -6.22
N LYS A 119 -1.79 -24.47 -5.29
CA LYS A 119 -2.09 -25.57 -4.35
C LYS A 119 -2.15 -25.14 -2.89
N SER A 120 -1.43 -24.10 -2.50
CA SER A 120 -1.26 -23.70 -1.09
C SER A 120 -2.21 -22.57 -0.70
N TRP A 121 -3.51 -22.78 -0.89
CA TRP A 121 -4.52 -21.80 -0.53
C TRP A 121 -4.96 -21.96 0.92
N GLU A 122 -4.99 -20.83 1.63
CA GLU A 122 -5.55 -20.70 2.95
C GLU A 122 -6.81 -19.86 2.90
N LYS A 123 -7.82 -20.20 3.74
CA LYS A 123 -9.05 -19.41 3.93
C LYS A 123 -9.12 -18.88 5.35
N LYS A 124 -9.48 -17.58 5.46
CA LYS A 124 -9.92 -16.98 6.74
C LYS A 124 -11.24 -16.28 6.55
N SER A 125 -12.16 -16.48 7.49
CA SER A 125 -13.46 -15.82 7.51
C SER A 125 -13.51 -14.86 8.70
N TYR A 126 -13.96 -13.64 8.43
CA TYR A 126 -14.10 -12.58 9.44
C TYR A 126 -15.57 -12.16 9.51
N ASP A 127 -16.14 -12.02 10.71
CA ASP A 127 -17.46 -11.42 10.87
C ASP A 127 -17.41 -9.94 10.46
N LEU A 128 -18.40 -9.47 9.68
CA LEU A 128 -18.42 -8.07 9.22
C LEU A 128 -18.56 -7.08 10.38
N LYS A 129 -19.10 -7.50 11.54
CA LYS A 129 -19.13 -6.67 12.76
C LYS A 129 -17.72 -6.47 13.34
N ASP A 130 -16.92 -7.53 13.33
CA ASP A 130 -15.56 -7.55 13.88
C ASP A 130 -14.52 -7.17 12.81
N SER A 131 -14.93 -7.19 11.54
CA SER A 131 -14.09 -6.84 10.40
C SER A 131 -14.19 -5.37 9.99
N LYS A 132 -14.98 -4.55 10.71
CA LYS A 132 -15.04 -3.11 10.44
C LYS A 132 -13.63 -2.48 10.39
N PRO A 133 -12.70 -2.75 11.32
CA PRO A 133 -11.34 -2.26 11.21
C PRO A 133 -10.59 -2.81 9.97
N LEU A 134 -10.90 -4.03 9.53
CA LEU A 134 -10.33 -4.62 8.32
C LEU A 134 -10.93 -3.99 7.06
N ALA A 135 -12.25 -3.81 7.03
CA ALA A 135 -12.95 -3.12 5.96
C ALA A 135 -12.51 -1.65 5.88
N ASP A 136 -12.42 -0.97 7.02
CA ASP A 136 -11.91 0.39 7.14
C ASP A 136 -10.44 0.47 6.68
N SER A 137 -9.60 -0.51 6.98
CA SER A 137 -8.23 -0.61 6.47
C SER A 137 -8.18 -0.88 4.98
N LEU A 138 -9.09 -1.71 4.45
CA LEU A 138 -9.14 -2.03 3.02
C LEU A 138 -9.73 -0.88 2.19
N THR A 139 -10.67 -0.13 2.75
CA THR A 139 -11.31 1.01 2.11
C THR A 139 -10.66 2.35 2.45
N GLY A 140 -9.64 2.33 3.33
CA GLY A 140 -8.93 3.55 3.71
C GLY A 140 -9.75 4.53 4.54
N SER A 141 -10.75 4.06 5.26
CA SER A 141 -11.61 4.93 6.07
C SER A 141 -10.94 5.49 7.35
N HIS A 142 -9.67 5.15 7.60
CA HIS A 142 -8.87 5.94 8.54
C HIS A 142 -8.64 7.33 7.97
N ASN A 143 -8.85 8.33 8.80
CA ASN A 143 -8.84 9.75 8.44
C ASN A 143 -7.44 10.21 7.96
N VAL A 144 -7.11 9.91 6.70
CA VAL A 144 -5.85 10.28 6.05
C VAL A 144 -5.78 11.76 5.76
N LEU A 145 -6.95 12.37 5.55
CA LEU A 145 -7.00 13.82 5.42
C LEU A 145 -6.52 14.53 6.70
N ALA A 146 -6.65 13.89 7.88
CA ALA A 146 -6.12 14.43 9.13
C ALA A 146 -4.58 14.55 9.11
N GLY A 147 -3.89 13.73 8.33
CA GLY A 147 -2.42 13.81 8.17
C GLY A 147 -1.98 14.77 7.08
N VAL A 148 -2.87 15.37 6.30
CA VAL A 148 -2.51 16.30 5.22
C VAL A 148 -2.22 17.69 5.79
N LYS A 149 -0.98 18.15 5.63
CA LYS A 149 -0.55 19.50 6.03
C LYS A 149 -0.89 20.54 4.97
N THR A 150 -0.52 20.27 3.73
CA THR A 150 -0.70 21.23 2.63
C THR A 150 -0.98 20.50 1.33
N VAL A 151 -1.79 21.14 0.47
CA VAL A 151 -2.00 20.75 -0.92
C VAL A 151 -1.77 21.98 -1.79
N THR A 152 -0.86 21.87 -2.76
CA THR A 152 -0.56 22.95 -3.71
C THR A 152 -0.65 22.41 -5.14
N ALA A 153 -1.03 23.26 -6.10
CA ALA A 153 -1.02 22.88 -7.50
C ALA A 153 0.43 22.66 -7.97
N ALA A 154 0.69 21.56 -8.67
CA ALA A 154 1.99 21.24 -9.28
C ALA A 154 1.91 21.22 -10.83
N GLY A 155 0.70 21.19 -11.38
CA GLY A 155 0.41 21.18 -12.81
C GLY A 155 -1.08 21.37 -13.06
N VAL A 156 -1.54 21.04 -14.26
CA VAL A 156 -2.97 21.20 -14.61
C VAL A 156 -3.87 20.30 -13.77
N ASN A 157 -3.45 19.07 -13.56
CA ASN A 157 -4.19 18.04 -12.79
C ASN A 157 -3.32 17.41 -11.70
N ASP A 158 -2.12 17.95 -11.47
CA ASP A 158 -1.17 17.43 -10.49
C ASP A 158 -1.13 18.34 -9.27
N TYR A 159 -1.07 17.71 -8.12
CA TYR A 159 -1.07 18.37 -6.81
C TYR A 159 0.07 17.83 -5.96
N ASN A 160 0.86 18.73 -5.39
CA ASN A 160 1.79 18.36 -4.32
C ASN A 160 1.02 18.28 -3.02
N VAL A 161 1.03 17.11 -2.39
CA VAL A 161 0.41 16.83 -1.11
C VAL A 161 1.50 16.51 -0.10
N VAL A 162 1.53 17.25 0.99
CA VAL A 162 2.47 17.04 2.09
C VAL A 162 1.71 16.40 3.26
N PHE A 163 2.20 15.26 3.69
CA PHE A 163 1.67 14.53 4.85
C PHE A 163 2.54 14.73 6.08
N ASP A 164 1.89 14.95 7.21
CA ASP A 164 2.54 15.02 8.51
C ASP A 164 3.11 13.67 8.91
N ALA A 165 4.42 13.64 9.11
CA ALA A 165 5.11 12.44 9.56
C ALA A 165 4.53 11.86 10.86
N SER A 166 3.99 12.71 11.75
CA SER A 166 3.40 12.27 13.02
C SER A 166 2.23 11.29 12.87
N HIS A 167 1.59 11.28 11.69
CA HIS A 167 0.48 10.39 11.38
C HIS A 167 0.89 9.06 10.71
N ILE A 168 2.19 8.87 10.40
CA ILE A 168 2.69 7.63 9.76
C ILE A 168 2.58 6.43 10.71
N TYR A 169 2.80 6.67 12.01
CA TYR A 169 2.79 5.63 13.02
C TYR A 169 2.01 6.04 14.26
N ASN A 170 1.11 5.17 14.67
CA ASN A 170 0.42 5.28 15.95
C ASN A 170 0.64 3.98 16.75
N PRO A 171 1.12 4.04 18.00
CA PRO A 171 1.33 2.85 18.83
C PRO A 171 0.07 1.98 19.01
N THR A 172 -1.13 2.58 18.96
CA THR A 172 -2.40 1.84 19.05
C THR A 172 -2.64 0.89 17.90
N ASP A 173 -1.97 1.10 16.75
CA ASP A 173 -2.08 0.22 15.58
C ASP A 173 -1.52 -1.18 15.84
N GLN A 174 -0.61 -1.34 16.81
CA GLN A 174 -0.04 -2.64 17.15
C GLN A 174 -1.10 -3.63 17.61
N ALA A 175 -2.10 -3.18 18.38
CA ALA A 175 -3.21 -4.02 18.82
C ALA A 175 -4.04 -4.52 17.64
N LEU A 176 -4.32 -3.63 16.67
CA LEU A 176 -5.01 -3.98 15.43
C LEU A 176 -4.20 -4.98 14.60
N TRP A 177 -2.87 -4.81 14.54
CA TRP A 177 -1.98 -5.71 13.83
C TRP A 177 -1.95 -7.11 14.44
N LYS A 178 -2.02 -7.18 15.75
CA LYS A 178 -2.12 -8.46 16.48
C LYS A 178 -3.45 -9.15 16.16
N GLN A 179 -4.56 -8.42 16.15
CA GLN A 179 -5.87 -8.95 15.76
C GLN A 179 -5.88 -9.46 14.30
N GLN A 180 -5.11 -8.84 13.42
CA GLN A 180 -4.93 -9.25 12.02
C GLN A 180 -4.00 -10.48 11.87
N GLY A 181 -3.52 -11.07 12.97
CA GLY A 181 -2.69 -12.27 12.99
C GLY A 181 -1.22 -12.02 12.68
N MET A 182 -0.71 -10.79 12.86
CA MET A 182 0.73 -10.56 12.81
C MET A 182 1.39 -11.13 14.07
N THR A 183 2.57 -11.74 13.88
CA THR A 183 3.39 -12.20 15.01
C THR A 183 4.02 -11.00 15.74
N ASP A 184 4.39 -11.18 17.00
CA ASP A 184 5.03 -10.12 17.79
C ASP A 184 6.32 -9.61 17.11
N GLU A 185 7.10 -10.48 16.47
CA GLU A 185 8.27 -10.09 15.67
C GLU A 185 7.90 -9.23 14.46
N GLN A 186 6.86 -9.59 13.73
CA GLN A 186 6.37 -8.79 12.60
C GLN A 186 5.87 -7.42 13.05
N ILE A 187 5.16 -7.35 14.19
CA ILE A 187 4.69 -6.11 14.80
C ILE A 187 5.90 -5.24 15.16
N ARG A 188 6.89 -5.80 15.84
CA ARG A 188 8.11 -5.10 16.24
C ARG A 188 8.84 -4.49 15.03
N VAL A 189 9.08 -5.29 13.99
CA VAL A 189 9.79 -4.82 12.78
C VAL A 189 8.96 -3.75 12.06
N THR A 190 7.65 -3.93 11.94
CA THR A 190 6.77 -2.95 11.30
C THR A 190 6.73 -1.63 12.07
N ALA A 191 6.58 -1.69 13.40
CA ALA A 191 6.57 -0.52 14.26
C ALA A 191 7.89 0.26 14.13
N LYS A 192 9.02 -0.42 14.23
CA LYS A 192 10.36 0.20 14.09
C LYS A 192 10.53 0.85 12.70
N THR A 193 10.08 0.19 11.64
CA THR A 193 10.16 0.74 10.28
C THR A 193 9.32 2.01 10.15
N LEU A 194 8.08 2.00 10.65
CA LEU A 194 7.19 3.17 10.58
C LEU A 194 7.67 4.32 11.47
N GLN A 195 8.23 4.02 12.66
CA GLN A 195 8.89 5.01 13.50
C GLN A 195 10.10 5.63 12.80
N GLY A 196 10.92 4.82 12.14
CA GLY A 196 12.05 5.32 11.35
C GLY A 196 11.60 6.23 10.20
N LEU A 197 10.54 5.87 9.49
CA LEU A 197 9.95 6.75 8.46
C LEU A 197 9.40 8.04 9.06
N GLN A 198 8.74 7.99 10.21
CA GLN A 198 8.24 9.17 10.92
C GLN A 198 9.38 10.15 11.31
N GLN A 199 10.53 9.61 11.70
CA GLN A 199 11.72 10.41 12.04
C GLN A 199 12.37 11.08 10.81
N CYS A 200 12.09 10.60 9.60
CA CYS A 200 12.61 11.19 8.37
C CYS A 200 11.89 12.49 7.96
N GLY A 201 10.87 12.91 8.71
CA GLY A 201 10.08 14.12 8.43
C GLY A 201 8.90 13.88 7.51
N ASP A 202 8.26 14.97 7.11
CA ASP A 202 7.03 14.96 6.32
C ASP A 202 7.22 14.27 4.96
N LEU A 203 6.17 13.58 4.52
CA LEU A 203 6.15 12.92 3.23
C LEU A 203 5.51 13.83 2.17
N SER A 204 6.25 14.11 1.11
CA SER A 204 5.73 14.84 -0.05
C SER A 204 5.40 13.87 -1.18
N THR A 205 4.22 14.00 -1.76
CA THR A 205 3.75 13.17 -2.87
C THR A 205 3.12 14.01 -3.97
N VAL A 206 3.22 13.55 -5.19
CA VAL A 206 2.48 14.12 -6.32
C VAL A 206 1.25 13.25 -6.58
N VAL A 207 0.09 13.89 -6.55
CA VAL A 207 -1.20 13.26 -6.82
C VAL A 207 -1.79 13.83 -8.09
N THR A 208 -2.09 12.96 -9.06
CA THR A 208 -2.81 13.32 -10.27
C THR A 208 -4.29 13.02 -10.10
N ILE A 209 -5.15 14.00 -10.39
CA ILE A 209 -6.59 13.88 -10.31
C ILE A 209 -7.18 13.92 -11.71
N ASP A 210 -7.98 12.93 -12.07
CA ASP A 210 -8.71 12.89 -13.32
C ASP A 210 -9.85 13.94 -13.27
N PRO A 211 -9.85 14.96 -14.14
CA PRO A 211 -10.83 16.03 -14.11
C PRO A 211 -12.24 15.57 -14.49
N ALA A 212 -12.38 14.49 -15.26
CA ALA A 212 -13.68 13.97 -15.68
C ALA A 212 -14.39 13.20 -14.57
N THR A 213 -13.65 12.37 -13.84
CA THR A 213 -14.19 11.54 -12.76
C THR A 213 -14.02 12.16 -11.38
N LYS A 214 -13.17 13.19 -11.27
CA LYS A 214 -12.75 13.81 -10.01
C LYS A 214 -12.25 12.76 -9.01
N ARG A 215 -11.49 11.81 -9.51
CA ARG A 215 -10.85 10.74 -8.73
C ARG A 215 -9.35 10.82 -8.89
N ILE A 216 -8.63 10.33 -7.90
CA ILE A 216 -7.19 10.17 -8.02
C ILE A 216 -6.92 9.10 -9.08
N SER A 217 -6.14 9.47 -10.09
CA SER A 217 -5.68 8.54 -11.15
C SER A 217 -4.26 8.04 -10.90
N ARG A 218 -3.44 8.83 -10.19
CA ARG A 218 -2.08 8.45 -9.85
C ARG A 218 -1.61 9.08 -8.55
N ILE A 219 -0.83 8.33 -7.79
CA ILE A 219 -0.04 8.83 -6.65
C ILE A 219 1.41 8.46 -6.91
N SER A 220 2.32 9.42 -6.76
CA SER A 220 3.76 9.22 -6.90
C SER A 220 4.49 9.74 -5.68
N LEU A 221 5.04 8.81 -4.88
CA LEU A 221 5.73 9.09 -3.64
C LEU A 221 7.22 8.74 -3.80
N PRO A 222 8.10 9.74 -3.95
CA PRO A 222 9.53 9.52 -3.93
C PRO A 222 9.96 9.20 -2.48
N LEU A 223 10.41 7.98 -2.26
CA LEU A 223 10.81 7.49 -0.93
C LEU A 223 12.33 7.41 -0.77
N THR A 224 13.09 7.90 -1.75
CA THR A 224 14.54 7.72 -1.79
C THR A 224 15.23 8.21 -0.53
N ASP A 225 14.96 9.43 -0.11
CA ASP A 225 15.67 10.02 1.03
C ASP A 225 15.21 9.40 2.35
N GLN A 226 13.92 9.14 2.52
CA GLN A 226 13.36 8.52 3.71
C GLN A 226 13.87 7.09 3.89
N LEU A 227 13.81 6.28 2.83
CA LEU A 227 14.27 4.89 2.91
C LEU A 227 15.79 4.79 2.95
N ARG A 228 16.52 5.74 2.36
CA ARG A 228 17.97 5.83 2.48
C ARG A 228 18.37 6.11 3.91
N SER A 229 17.75 7.10 4.56
CA SER A 229 18.03 7.42 5.97
C SER A 229 17.73 6.23 6.88
N LEU A 230 16.56 5.62 6.72
CA LEU A 230 16.19 4.42 7.48
C LEU A 230 17.17 3.26 7.26
N ALA A 231 17.55 3.01 6.01
CA ALA A 231 18.45 1.91 5.69
C ALA A 231 19.87 2.15 6.22
N LEU A 232 20.36 3.37 6.18
CA LEU A 232 21.65 3.73 6.78
C LEU A 232 21.63 3.48 8.30
N THR A 233 20.57 3.89 8.98
CA THR A 233 20.41 3.63 10.44
C THR A 233 20.39 2.12 10.73
N LEU A 234 19.69 1.32 9.92
CA LEU A 234 19.64 -0.13 10.10
C LEU A 234 20.99 -0.81 9.83
N ILE A 235 21.76 -0.30 8.86
CA ILE A 235 23.12 -0.81 8.59
C ILE A 235 24.04 -0.52 9.75
N ASP A 236 23.99 0.68 10.30
CA ASP A 236 24.83 1.06 11.44
C ASP A 236 24.50 0.20 12.68
N GLU A 237 23.21 -0.12 12.88
CA GLU A 237 22.76 -0.91 14.03
C GLU A 237 23.02 -2.42 13.87
N TYR A 238 22.81 -2.98 12.66
CA TYR A 238 22.81 -4.43 12.43
C TYR A 238 23.96 -4.91 11.54
N GLY A 239 24.77 -4.04 10.96
CA GLY A 239 25.89 -4.41 10.09
C GLY A 239 26.96 -5.19 10.85
N ARG A 240 27.45 -6.29 10.25
CA ARG A 240 28.36 -7.24 10.90
C ARG A 240 29.78 -6.76 11.01
N SER A 241 30.28 -6.01 10.02
CA SER A 241 31.63 -5.46 10.00
C SER A 241 31.62 -4.05 9.39
N ASP A 242 32.65 -3.25 9.69
CA ASP A 242 32.80 -1.90 9.16
C ASP A 242 32.95 -1.92 7.63
N ALA A 243 33.60 -2.94 7.08
CA ALA A 243 33.74 -3.11 5.63
C ALA A 243 32.38 -3.40 4.96
N ASP A 244 31.57 -4.32 5.54
CA ASP A 244 30.23 -4.61 5.02
C ASP A 244 29.31 -3.39 5.13
N LYS A 245 29.41 -2.63 6.23
CA LYS A 245 28.69 -1.37 6.43
C LYS A 245 29.04 -0.34 5.36
N ALA A 246 30.32 -0.12 5.09
CA ALA A 246 30.77 0.84 4.11
C ALA A 246 30.30 0.51 2.70
N VAL A 247 30.36 -0.77 2.31
CA VAL A 247 29.84 -1.24 1.01
C VAL A 247 28.33 -1.03 0.92
N ALA A 248 27.57 -1.47 1.91
CA ALA A 248 26.13 -1.34 1.95
C ALA A 248 25.68 0.13 1.94
N GLN A 249 26.34 1.00 2.72
CA GLN A 249 26.09 2.44 2.71
C GLN A 249 26.34 3.07 1.33
N SER A 250 27.39 2.66 0.63
CA SER A 250 27.69 3.16 -0.71
C SER A 250 26.60 2.80 -1.71
N PHE A 251 26.10 1.57 -1.68
CA PHE A 251 24.98 1.14 -2.52
C PHE A 251 23.69 1.92 -2.21
N ILE A 252 23.37 2.08 -0.93
CA ILE A 252 22.15 2.77 -0.51
C ILE A 252 22.18 4.25 -0.88
N LYS A 253 23.32 4.92 -0.73
CA LYS A 253 23.47 6.33 -1.12
C LYS A 253 23.20 6.59 -2.59
N LEU A 254 23.42 5.60 -3.45
CA LEU A 254 23.22 5.69 -4.89
C LEU A 254 21.88 5.07 -5.36
N SER A 255 21.11 4.47 -4.46
CA SER A 255 19.84 3.84 -4.79
C SER A 255 18.71 4.87 -4.87
N GLU A 256 17.77 4.66 -5.77
CA GLU A 256 16.51 5.42 -5.86
C GLU A 256 15.35 4.51 -5.51
N VAL A 257 14.44 4.98 -4.67
CA VAL A 257 13.24 4.22 -4.27
C VAL A 257 12.01 5.08 -4.50
N SER A 258 11.01 4.49 -5.13
CA SER A 258 9.73 5.16 -5.39
C SER A 258 8.56 4.22 -5.15
N LEU A 259 7.47 4.78 -4.67
CA LEU A 259 6.17 4.13 -4.66
C LEU A 259 5.24 4.86 -5.62
N THR A 260 4.70 4.14 -6.59
CA THR A 260 3.65 4.67 -7.47
C THR A 260 2.39 3.84 -7.32
N ILE A 261 1.25 4.51 -7.44
CA ILE A 261 -0.06 3.90 -7.42
C ILE A 261 -0.83 4.47 -8.58
N ASP A 262 -1.13 3.63 -9.55
CA ASP A 262 -2.01 3.98 -10.67
C ASP A 262 -3.41 3.46 -10.35
N CYS A 263 -4.41 4.31 -10.52
CA CYS A 263 -5.81 4.03 -10.25
C CYS A 263 -6.61 4.20 -11.55
N THR A 264 -7.28 3.15 -11.99
CA THR A 264 -8.11 3.18 -13.20
C THR A 264 -9.48 2.60 -12.91
N ALA A 265 -10.45 2.88 -13.78
CA ALA A 265 -11.72 2.19 -13.70
C ALA A 265 -11.55 0.71 -14.08
N LEU A 266 -12.35 -0.16 -13.47
CA LEU A 266 -12.48 -1.52 -13.99
C LEU A 266 -13.05 -1.47 -15.42
N PRO A 267 -12.59 -2.34 -16.34
CA PRO A 267 -13.17 -2.45 -17.66
C PRO A 267 -14.69 -2.66 -17.57
N GLN A 268 -15.42 -2.05 -18.48
CA GLN A 268 -16.88 -2.18 -18.52
C GLN A 268 -17.28 -3.66 -18.68
N GLY A 269 -18.24 -4.11 -17.87
CA GLY A 269 -18.69 -5.50 -17.86
C GLY A 269 -17.80 -6.47 -17.07
N THR A 270 -16.73 -6.00 -16.45
CA THR A 270 -15.93 -6.84 -15.55
C THR A 270 -16.77 -7.31 -14.37
N GLN A 271 -16.80 -8.63 -14.18
CA GLN A 271 -17.37 -9.26 -13.00
C GLN A 271 -16.30 -10.05 -12.28
N LEU A 272 -15.92 -9.59 -11.09
CA LEU A 272 -14.93 -10.26 -10.27
C LEU A 272 -15.56 -11.41 -9.51
N THR A 273 -14.87 -12.54 -9.48
CA THR A 273 -15.30 -13.74 -8.73
C THR A 273 -14.09 -14.45 -8.14
N VAL A 274 -14.30 -15.15 -7.03
CA VAL A 274 -13.28 -16.08 -6.54
C VAL A 274 -13.34 -17.35 -7.40
N PRO A 275 -12.23 -17.77 -8.04
CA PRO A 275 -12.24 -18.98 -8.87
C PRO A 275 -12.62 -20.22 -8.05
N GLU A 276 -13.46 -21.10 -8.61
CA GLU A 276 -13.88 -22.33 -7.93
C GLU A 276 -12.71 -23.21 -7.47
N LYS A 277 -11.63 -23.26 -8.26
CA LYS A 277 -10.42 -24.00 -7.89
C LYS A 277 -9.80 -23.48 -6.60
N VAL A 278 -9.87 -22.17 -6.34
CA VAL A 278 -9.37 -21.54 -5.11
C VAL A 278 -10.26 -21.92 -3.94
N ILE A 279 -11.58 -21.85 -4.12
CA ILE A 279 -12.56 -22.21 -3.07
C ILE A 279 -12.39 -23.68 -2.66
N LYS A 280 -12.18 -24.57 -3.65
CA LYS A 280 -12.00 -26.02 -3.41
C LYS A 280 -10.65 -26.37 -2.78
N ALA A 281 -9.59 -25.62 -3.10
CA ALA A 281 -8.24 -25.87 -2.61
C ALA A 281 -7.96 -25.25 -1.22
N ALA A 282 -8.73 -24.25 -0.83
CA ALA A 282 -8.53 -23.54 0.43
C ALA A 282 -8.95 -24.40 1.66
N LYS A 283 -8.04 -24.48 2.62
CA LYS A 283 -8.21 -25.19 3.90
C LYS A 283 -8.40 -24.20 5.03
#